data_23e03baf850758b88b8bf78513c85f7e
#
_entry.id   23e03baf850758b88b8bf78513c85f7e
#
_cell.length_a   1.000
_cell.length_b   1.000
_cell.length_c   1.000
_cell.angle_alpha   90.00
_cell.angle_beta   90.00
_cell.angle_gamma   90.00
#
_symmetry.space_group_name_H-M   'P 1'
#
loop_
_entity.id
_entity.type
_entity.pdbx_description
1 polymer ?
#
loop_
_entity_poly.entity_id
_entity_poly.type
_entity_poly.pdbx_seq_one_letter_code
_entity_poly.pdbx_strand_id
1 'polypeptide(L)'
;MRGTDTFTESLFTMRKLEDFVPARHPLREIRKTANAALDKLGPTLTAMYAAEVKGGRPSIAPEKLLRAMLLQVLFSVRSERQLMEQVHYNLLFRWFIGLSMDDAVWVPTVFTKNRERLIKHDAVIKFFNEVVDIAHKRDLLSGEHFSVDGTLIQAWAGHKSFVPKDDKPDADGGGAPAGDFKGQRRSNDTHESKSDGDARLYRKGNTASELRYMGHTLSDNRHGLIASAMVTQADGFAEREAAKAMISDARQALGDDEREMTLGADKGYDAKEFIDACMSMKVTPHVAQNTSGRKSAVPDEIAQTQGYATSQRKRKLIEQGFGWAKTVGGIRQVMVRGLERVDQMFVLTMAAYNLVRMRSLGQVRLQAAQ
;
A
#
# COMPACT_ATOMS: atom_id res chain seq x y z
N MET A 1 39.81 -21.07 22.37
CA MET A 1 39.20 -21.60 23.61
C MET A 1 37.69 -21.71 23.38
N ARG A 2 37.10 -22.83 23.73
CA ARG A 2 35.64 -22.97 23.71
C ARG A 2 35.05 -22.20 24.90
N GLY A 3 34.07 -21.31 24.67
CA GLY A 3 33.31 -20.68 25.74
C GLY A 3 32.45 -21.69 26.52
N THR A 4 32.20 -21.39 27.80
CA THR A 4 31.30 -22.20 28.64
C THR A 4 29.87 -21.85 28.33
N ASP A 5 29.00 -22.87 28.22
CA ASP A 5 27.55 -22.72 28.06
C ASP A 5 26.92 -22.55 29.45
N THR A 6 26.78 -21.29 29.88
CA THR A 6 26.21 -20.95 31.18
C THR A 6 24.99 -20.02 30.98
N PHE A 7 23.93 -20.30 31.72
CA PHE A 7 22.73 -19.45 31.77
C PHE A 7 22.84 -18.48 32.94
N THR A 8 22.63 -17.20 32.66
CA THR A 8 22.52 -16.17 33.68
C THR A 8 21.13 -15.57 33.63
N GLU A 9 20.36 -15.76 34.68
CA GLU A 9 19.05 -15.12 34.87
C GLU A 9 19.23 -13.82 35.65
N SER A 10 18.91 -12.70 35.02
CA SER A 10 18.89 -11.40 35.69
C SER A 10 17.48 -11.00 36.04
N LEU A 11 17.19 -10.77 37.30
CA LEU A 11 15.89 -10.33 37.78
C LEU A 11 15.59 -8.87 37.40
N PHE A 12 16.60 -8.06 37.19
CA PHE A 12 16.47 -6.63 36.87
C PHE A 12 17.40 -6.22 35.75
N THR A 13 16.93 -5.29 34.89
CA THR A 13 17.76 -4.57 33.95
C THR A 13 17.68 -3.07 34.20
N MET A 14 18.82 -2.40 34.22
CA MET A 14 18.92 -0.93 34.35
C MET A 14 19.08 -0.24 32.99
N ARG A 15 18.92 -0.96 31.88
CA ARG A 15 19.09 -0.43 30.52
C ARG A 15 17.75 -0.05 29.92
N LYS A 16 17.73 1.10 29.21
CA LYS A 16 16.56 1.52 28.42
C LYS A 16 16.47 0.71 27.14
N LEU A 17 15.26 0.50 26.59
CA LEU A 17 15.09 -0.13 25.28
C LEU A 17 15.88 0.57 24.16
N GLU A 18 16.05 1.88 24.28
CA GLU A 18 16.87 2.69 23.37
C GLU A 18 18.32 2.18 23.26
N ASP A 19 18.88 1.66 24.35
CA ASP A 19 20.27 1.20 24.42
C ASP A 19 20.48 -0.17 23.76
N PHE A 20 19.41 -0.95 23.59
CA PHE A 20 19.45 -2.24 22.90
C PHE A 20 19.42 -2.11 21.37
N VAL A 21 18.97 -0.96 20.85
CA VAL A 21 18.89 -0.75 19.40
C VAL A 21 20.18 -0.08 18.91
N PRO A 22 20.96 -0.72 18.00
CA PRO A 22 22.19 -0.12 17.49
C PRO A 22 21.98 1.28 16.93
N ALA A 23 22.92 2.18 17.14
CA ALA A 23 22.82 3.59 16.70
C ALA A 23 22.56 3.74 15.18
N ARG A 24 23.13 2.83 14.38
CA ARG A 24 22.97 2.82 12.92
C ARG A 24 21.83 1.91 12.43
N HIS A 25 20.95 1.44 13.33
CA HIS A 25 19.88 0.54 12.92
C HIS A 25 18.89 1.23 11.96
N PRO A 26 18.51 0.59 10.82
CA PRO A 26 17.66 1.19 9.80
C PRO A 26 16.33 1.76 10.31
N LEU A 27 15.71 1.11 11.28
CA LEU A 27 14.44 1.55 11.84
C LEU A 27 14.50 2.88 12.60
N ARG A 28 15.67 3.38 12.96
CA ARG A 28 15.79 4.69 13.65
C ARG A 28 15.31 5.82 12.78
N GLU A 29 15.79 5.91 11.55
CA GLU A 29 15.38 6.94 10.59
C GLU A 29 13.92 6.73 10.13
N ILE A 30 13.51 5.47 9.94
CA ILE A 30 12.11 5.14 9.62
C ILE A 30 11.19 5.59 10.75
N ARG A 31 11.51 5.26 12.01
CA ARG A 31 10.73 5.66 13.19
C ARG A 31 10.65 7.18 13.32
N LYS A 32 11.78 7.87 13.11
CA LYS A 32 11.86 9.34 13.16
C LYS A 32 10.90 9.97 12.12
N THR A 33 10.94 9.51 10.88
CA THR A 33 10.07 10.03 9.81
C THR A 33 8.60 9.65 10.05
N ALA A 34 8.32 8.42 10.50
CA ALA A 34 6.98 7.98 10.85
C ALA A 34 6.39 8.78 12.02
N ASN A 35 7.18 9.06 13.06
CA ASN A 35 6.73 9.90 14.18
C ASN A 35 6.43 11.33 13.72
N ALA A 36 7.25 11.92 12.86
CA ALA A 36 6.99 13.26 12.33
C ALA A 36 5.67 13.33 11.54
N ALA A 37 5.28 12.25 10.82
CA ALA A 37 3.98 12.14 10.17
C ALA A 37 2.84 11.96 11.20
N LEU A 38 3.03 11.12 12.21
CA LEU A 38 2.05 10.88 13.27
C LEU A 38 1.78 12.13 14.13
N ASP A 39 2.82 12.91 14.44
CA ASP A 39 2.70 14.14 15.21
C ASP A 39 1.78 15.16 14.52
N LYS A 40 1.85 15.27 13.18
CA LYS A 40 0.94 16.11 12.40
C LYS A 40 -0.50 15.59 12.39
N LEU A 41 -0.68 14.28 12.49
CA LEU A 41 -1.99 13.65 12.54
C LEU A 41 -2.65 13.72 13.93
N GLY A 42 -1.96 14.16 14.97
CA GLY A 42 -2.43 14.20 16.34
C GLY A 42 -3.86 14.71 16.49
N PRO A 43 -4.23 15.90 15.95
CA PRO A 43 -5.60 16.41 16.02
C PRO A 43 -6.64 15.48 15.37
N THR A 44 -6.33 14.93 14.21
CA THR A 44 -7.19 13.98 13.48
C THR A 44 -7.37 12.69 14.26
N LEU A 45 -6.29 12.14 14.80
CA LEU A 45 -6.32 10.92 15.60
C LEU A 45 -7.12 11.12 16.90
N THR A 46 -7.00 12.28 17.53
CA THR A 46 -7.80 12.63 18.72
C THR A 46 -9.29 12.71 18.41
N ALA A 47 -9.67 13.31 17.29
CA ALA A 47 -11.07 13.45 16.86
C ALA A 47 -11.78 12.10 16.58
N MET A 48 -11.02 11.01 16.39
CA MET A 48 -11.59 9.66 16.21
C MET A 48 -12.19 9.07 17.50
N TYR A 49 -11.92 9.68 18.65
CA TYR A 49 -12.37 9.18 19.95
C TYR A 49 -13.41 10.12 20.56
N ALA A 50 -14.41 9.53 21.23
CA ALA A 50 -15.38 10.34 21.97
C ALA A 50 -14.69 11.08 23.11
N ALA A 51 -15.20 12.28 23.43
CA ALA A 51 -14.71 13.07 24.55
C ALA A 51 -14.70 12.23 25.86
N GLU A 52 -13.69 12.44 26.71
CA GLU A 52 -13.46 11.70 27.96
C GLU A 52 -14.64 11.73 28.94
N VAL A 53 -15.57 12.65 28.76
CA VAL A 53 -16.78 12.83 29.59
C VAL A 53 -17.62 11.54 29.78
N LYS A 54 -17.50 10.55 28.88
CA LYS A 54 -18.26 9.30 28.97
C LYS A 54 -17.58 8.18 29.77
N GLY A 55 -16.35 8.41 30.25
CA GLY A 55 -15.57 7.38 30.95
C GLY A 55 -15.28 6.15 30.07
N GLY A 56 -14.51 5.23 30.58
CA GLY A 56 -14.18 3.95 29.94
C GLY A 56 -12.69 3.62 30.02
N ARG A 57 -12.36 2.35 29.70
CA ARG A 57 -10.97 1.90 29.63
C ARG A 57 -10.28 2.56 28.43
N PRO A 58 -9.10 3.21 28.59
CA PRO A 58 -8.34 3.76 27.51
C PRO A 58 -8.10 2.70 26.41
N SER A 59 -8.28 3.10 25.14
CA SER A 59 -8.00 2.25 23.99
C SER A 59 -6.50 2.26 23.67
N ILE A 60 -6.08 1.40 22.72
CA ILE A 60 -4.71 1.49 22.18
C ILE A 60 -4.54 2.87 21.54
N ALA A 61 -3.46 3.57 21.88
CA ALA A 61 -3.12 4.83 21.21
C ALA A 61 -2.95 4.59 19.69
N PRO A 62 -3.62 5.36 18.84
CA PRO A 62 -3.61 5.16 17.38
C PRO A 62 -2.19 5.24 16.80
N GLU A 63 -1.31 6.04 17.37
CA GLU A 63 0.09 6.13 16.98
C GLU A 63 0.84 4.82 17.24
N LYS A 64 0.62 4.18 18.39
CA LYS A 64 1.21 2.86 18.70
C LYS A 64 0.68 1.80 17.75
N LEU A 65 -0.61 1.87 17.40
CA LEU A 65 -1.25 0.95 16.47
C LEU A 65 -0.69 1.09 15.06
N LEU A 66 -0.55 2.31 14.54
CA LEU A 66 0.04 2.57 13.22
C LEU A 66 1.51 2.12 13.14
N ARG A 67 2.31 2.35 14.21
CA ARG A 67 3.68 1.83 14.27
C ARG A 67 3.71 0.30 14.27
N ALA A 68 2.80 -0.35 14.97
CA ALA A 68 2.70 -1.82 14.96
C ALA A 68 2.31 -2.36 13.57
N MET A 69 1.38 -1.70 12.88
CA MET A 69 1.00 -2.05 11.51
C MET A 69 2.17 -1.82 10.52
N LEU A 70 2.98 -0.77 10.70
CA LEU A 70 4.20 -0.57 9.90
C LEU A 70 5.20 -1.71 10.10
N LEU A 71 5.40 -2.19 11.35
CA LEU A 71 6.27 -3.36 11.60
C LEU A 71 5.73 -4.62 10.91
N GLN A 72 4.41 -4.79 10.88
CA GLN A 72 3.79 -5.90 10.19
C GLN A 72 4.18 -5.92 8.70
N VAL A 73 4.18 -4.77 8.04
CA VAL A 73 4.61 -4.61 6.65
C VAL A 73 6.12 -4.80 6.51
N LEU A 74 6.93 -4.07 7.30
CA LEU A 74 8.39 -4.03 7.18
C LEU A 74 9.07 -5.37 7.45
N PHE A 75 8.46 -6.21 8.27
CA PHE A 75 8.97 -7.54 8.64
C PHE A 75 8.17 -8.71 8.07
N SER A 76 7.27 -8.43 7.11
CA SER A 76 6.44 -9.45 6.45
C SER A 76 5.65 -10.33 7.43
N VAL A 77 5.17 -9.76 8.53
CA VAL A 77 4.40 -10.48 9.55
C VAL A 77 2.97 -10.67 9.07
N ARG A 78 2.60 -11.91 8.75
CA ARG A 78 1.36 -12.19 8.03
C ARG A 78 0.08 -12.08 8.86
N SER A 79 0.14 -12.31 10.16
CA SER A 79 -1.04 -12.29 11.02
C SER A 79 -0.88 -11.40 12.24
N GLU A 80 -2.00 -10.85 12.73
CA GLU A 80 -2.02 -10.04 13.95
C GLU A 80 -1.62 -10.87 15.19
N ARG A 81 -1.93 -12.17 15.21
CA ARG A 81 -1.48 -13.08 16.28
C ARG A 81 0.04 -13.15 16.31
N GLN A 82 0.66 -13.41 15.17
CA GLN A 82 2.13 -13.43 15.05
C GLN A 82 2.75 -12.08 15.39
N LEU A 83 2.10 -10.96 15.00
CA LEU A 83 2.56 -9.62 15.36
C LEU A 83 2.54 -9.44 16.89
N MET A 84 1.48 -9.85 17.57
CA MET A 84 1.39 -9.75 19.04
C MET A 84 2.44 -10.62 19.74
N GLU A 85 2.69 -11.83 19.23
CA GLU A 85 3.78 -12.69 19.72
C GLU A 85 5.13 -12.00 19.58
N GLN A 86 5.44 -11.44 18.40
CA GLN A 86 6.67 -10.68 18.19
C GLN A 86 6.78 -9.48 19.13
N VAL A 87 5.72 -8.72 19.32
CA VAL A 87 5.70 -7.59 20.25
C VAL A 87 5.90 -8.03 21.70
N HIS A 88 5.54 -9.27 22.04
CA HIS A 88 5.68 -9.78 23.40
C HIS A 88 7.15 -9.93 23.83
N TYR A 89 8.00 -10.45 22.97
CA TYR A 89 9.39 -10.78 23.32
C TYR A 89 10.47 -10.05 22.47
N ASN A 90 10.10 -9.34 21.41
CA ASN A 90 11.05 -8.66 20.55
C ASN A 90 11.25 -7.20 21.01
N LEU A 91 12.40 -6.93 21.63
CA LEU A 91 12.74 -5.59 22.15
C LEU A 91 12.75 -4.51 21.07
N LEU A 92 13.19 -4.84 19.84
CA LEU A 92 13.17 -3.92 18.71
C LEU A 92 11.76 -3.51 18.33
N PHE A 93 10.80 -4.45 18.35
CA PHE A 93 9.38 -4.16 18.07
C PHE A 93 8.79 -3.28 19.17
N ARG A 94 9.02 -3.62 20.44
CA ARG A 94 8.58 -2.81 21.58
C ARG A 94 9.11 -1.37 21.50
N TRP A 95 10.42 -1.24 21.24
CA TRP A 95 11.04 0.06 21.05
C TRP A 95 10.41 0.85 19.91
N PHE A 96 10.21 0.24 18.74
CA PHE A 96 9.65 0.92 17.57
C PHE A 96 8.21 1.41 17.81
N ILE A 97 7.39 0.61 18.46
CA ILE A 97 6.01 0.93 18.82
C ILE A 97 5.96 2.01 19.91
N GLY A 98 6.91 2.01 20.84
CA GLY A 98 6.93 2.87 22.02
C GLY A 98 6.26 2.21 23.22
N LEU A 99 6.49 0.88 23.39
CA LEU A 99 6.14 0.13 24.59
C LEU A 99 7.37 0.01 25.49
N SER A 100 7.19 0.05 26.80
CA SER A 100 8.23 -0.31 27.78
C SER A 100 8.41 -1.82 27.88
N MET A 101 9.41 -2.28 28.62
CA MET A 101 9.63 -3.73 28.82
C MET A 101 8.46 -4.38 29.57
N ASP A 102 7.84 -3.66 30.49
CA ASP A 102 6.76 -4.16 31.36
C ASP A 102 5.36 -3.88 30.82
N ASP A 103 5.22 -3.10 29.73
CA ASP A 103 3.91 -2.82 29.15
C ASP A 103 3.25 -4.12 28.66
N ALA A 104 1.97 -4.31 29.02
CA ALA A 104 1.19 -5.43 28.52
C ALA A 104 0.98 -5.31 27.00
N VAL A 105 1.13 -6.43 26.30
CA VAL A 105 0.83 -6.53 24.88
C VAL A 105 -0.66 -6.76 24.67
N TRP A 106 -1.20 -6.19 23.62
CA TRP A 106 -2.62 -6.32 23.28
C TRP A 106 -2.95 -7.73 22.79
N VAL A 107 -4.19 -8.14 23.01
CA VAL A 107 -4.71 -9.37 22.38
C VAL A 107 -5.15 -9.08 20.93
N PRO A 108 -5.07 -10.05 20.01
CA PRO A 108 -5.37 -9.83 18.60
C PRO A 108 -6.75 -9.21 18.34
N THR A 109 -7.78 -9.63 19.06
CA THR A 109 -9.15 -9.12 18.89
C THR A 109 -9.28 -7.64 19.24
N VAL A 110 -8.55 -7.16 20.26
CA VAL A 110 -8.50 -5.73 20.62
C VAL A 110 -7.74 -4.94 19.55
N PHE A 111 -6.65 -5.50 19.04
CA PHE A 111 -5.88 -4.90 17.95
C PHE A 111 -6.76 -4.73 16.70
N THR A 112 -7.44 -5.80 16.25
CA THR A 112 -8.35 -5.80 15.10
C THR A 112 -9.42 -4.70 15.23
N LYS A 113 -10.12 -4.62 16.39
CA LYS A 113 -11.16 -3.61 16.61
C LYS A 113 -10.63 -2.17 16.49
N ASN A 114 -9.43 -1.92 17.01
CA ASN A 114 -8.82 -0.59 16.94
C ASN A 114 -8.32 -0.28 15.51
N ARG A 115 -7.80 -1.28 14.78
CA ARG A 115 -7.45 -1.14 13.37
C ARG A 115 -8.68 -0.77 12.52
N GLU A 116 -9.83 -1.43 12.72
CA GLU A 116 -11.06 -1.10 12.01
C GLU A 116 -11.50 0.36 12.25
N ARG A 117 -11.22 0.90 13.44
CA ARG A 117 -11.45 2.34 13.72
C ARG A 117 -10.53 3.21 12.87
N LEU A 118 -9.24 2.88 12.74
CA LEU A 118 -8.31 3.62 11.87
C LEU A 118 -8.79 3.61 10.41
N ILE A 119 -9.25 2.45 9.92
CA ILE A 119 -9.77 2.28 8.56
C ILE A 119 -10.97 3.20 8.35
N LYS A 120 -11.98 3.11 9.22
CA LYS A 120 -13.21 3.92 9.14
C LYS A 120 -12.98 5.45 9.10
N HIS A 121 -11.85 5.92 9.58
CA HIS A 121 -11.51 7.35 9.64
C HIS A 121 -10.39 7.73 8.67
N ASP A 122 -10.05 6.86 7.71
CA ASP A 122 -9.00 7.05 6.71
C ASP A 122 -7.62 7.40 7.29
N ALA A 123 -7.36 6.97 8.52
CA ALA A 123 -6.13 7.34 9.23
C ALA A 123 -4.87 6.85 8.52
N VAL A 124 -4.94 5.70 7.84
CA VAL A 124 -3.83 5.15 7.06
C VAL A 124 -3.56 5.97 5.81
N ILE A 125 -4.61 6.39 5.09
CA ILE A 125 -4.51 7.25 3.91
C ILE A 125 -3.90 8.60 4.30
N LYS A 126 -4.40 9.20 5.37
CA LYS A 126 -3.86 10.46 5.92
C LYS A 126 -2.39 10.32 6.34
N PHE A 127 -2.02 9.18 6.95
CA PHE A 127 -0.63 8.89 7.29
C PHE A 127 0.26 8.79 6.04
N PHE A 128 -0.22 8.12 5.00
CA PHE A 128 0.48 8.05 3.71
C PHE A 128 0.70 9.46 3.14
N ASN A 129 -0.33 10.29 3.13
CA ASN A 129 -0.26 11.67 2.61
C ASN A 129 0.77 12.52 3.39
N GLU A 130 0.83 12.38 4.73
CA GLU A 130 1.85 13.06 5.53
C GLU A 130 3.29 12.57 5.23
N VAL A 131 3.45 11.26 4.94
CA VAL A 131 4.76 10.73 4.49
C VAL A 131 5.16 11.31 3.13
N VAL A 132 4.20 11.45 2.19
CA VAL A 132 4.43 12.08 0.89
C VAL A 132 4.78 13.58 1.06
N ASP A 133 4.07 14.30 1.92
CA ASP A 133 4.35 15.70 2.23
C ASP A 133 5.76 15.89 2.83
N ILE A 134 6.18 15.00 3.74
CA ILE A 134 7.55 15.02 4.26
C ILE A 134 8.58 14.76 3.14
N ALA A 135 8.30 13.85 2.20
CA ALA A 135 9.17 13.60 1.06
C ALA A 135 9.26 14.83 0.15
N HIS A 136 8.15 15.51 -0.10
CA HIS A 136 8.11 16.76 -0.86
C HIS A 136 8.95 17.86 -0.18
N LYS A 137 8.76 18.09 1.12
CA LYS A 137 9.54 19.07 1.89
C LYS A 137 11.04 18.79 1.95
N ARG A 138 11.43 17.53 1.73
CA ARG A 138 12.86 17.13 1.63
C ARG A 138 13.41 17.18 0.19
N ASP A 139 12.65 17.73 -0.76
CA ASP A 139 13.00 17.79 -2.18
C ASP A 139 13.30 16.41 -2.79
N LEU A 140 12.55 15.39 -2.37
CA LEU A 140 12.67 14.01 -2.89
C LEU A 140 11.67 13.70 -4.00
N LEU A 141 10.68 14.56 -4.23
CA LEU A 141 9.71 14.49 -5.31
C LEU A 141 9.96 15.62 -6.31
N SER A 142 9.78 15.34 -7.59
CA SER A 142 9.84 16.37 -8.64
C SER A 142 8.57 17.22 -8.68
N GLY A 143 7.42 16.58 -8.44
CA GLY A 143 6.12 17.18 -8.64
C GLY A 143 5.74 17.45 -10.11
N GLU A 144 6.57 16.98 -11.06
CA GLU A 144 6.42 17.28 -12.49
C GLU A 144 6.34 16.02 -13.35
N HIS A 145 7.13 15.01 -13.02
CA HIS A 145 7.29 13.83 -13.86
C HIS A 145 6.84 12.58 -13.12
N PHE A 146 5.73 12.01 -13.56
CA PHE A 146 5.13 10.84 -12.93
C PHE A 146 5.09 9.64 -13.86
N SER A 147 4.93 8.47 -13.27
CA SER A 147 4.58 7.22 -13.95
C SER A 147 3.41 6.57 -13.24
N VAL A 148 2.52 5.95 -14.00
CA VAL A 148 1.38 5.19 -13.48
C VAL A 148 1.46 3.74 -13.96
N ASP A 149 1.06 2.82 -13.08
CA ASP A 149 0.89 1.41 -13.41
C ASP A 149 -0.02 0.74 -12.40
N GLY A 150 -0.54 -0.44 -12.77
CA GLY A 150 -1.38 -1.29 -11.96
C GLY A 150 -0.78 -2.67 -11.69
N THR A 151 -1.08 -3.23 -10.52
CA THR A 151 -0.65 -4.58 -10.15
C THR A 151 -1.81 -5.41 -9.62
N LEU A 152 -1.84 -6.71 -9.96
CA LEU A 152 -2.84 -7.61 -9.43
C LEU A 152 -2.49 -8.05 -8.01
N ILE A 153 -3.50 -8.07 -7.15
CA ILE A 153 -3.46 -8.49 -5.76
C ILE A 153 -4.41 -9.67 -5.60
N GLN A 154 -3.91 -10.83 -5.18
CA GLN A 154 -4.76 -11.99 -4.96
C GLN A 154 -5.60 -11.79 -3.69
N ALA A 155 -6.91 -12.03 -3.80
CA ALA A 155 -7.83 -11.94 -2.69
C ALA A 155 -7.67 -13.10 -1.71
N TRP A 156 -8.12 -12.90 -0.46
CA TRP A 156 -8.23 -13.96 0.55
C TRP A 156 -9.53 -14.74 0.36
N ALA A 157 -9.72 -15.26 -0.86
CA ALA A 157 -10.89 -16.04 -1.26
C ALA A 157 -10.48 -17.10 -2.28
N GLY A 158 -11.00 -18.31 -2.13
CA GLY A 158 -10.74 -19.41 -3.05
C GLY A 158 -11.83 -19.55 -4.12
N HIS A 159 -11.53 -20.20 -5.24
CA HIS A 159 -12.49 -20.46 -6.31
C HIS A 159 -13.77 -21.17 -5.86
N LYS A 160 -13.73 -21.97 -4.80
CA LYS A 160 -14.90 -22.64 -4.22
C LYS A 160 -15.93 -21.66 -3.66
N SER A 161 -15.51 -20.45 -3.28
CA SER A 161 -16.42 -19.42 -2.79
C SER A 161 -17.13 -18.64 -3.91
N PHE A 162 -16.71 -18.82 -5.16
CA PHE A 162 -17.25 -18.13 -6.32
C PHE A 162 -18.46 -18.90 -6.85
N VAL A 163 -19.65 -18.46 -6.46
CA VAL A 163 -20.93 -19.12 -6.67
C VAL A 163 -21.92 -18.19 -7.40
N PRO A 164 -22.98 -18.72 -8.02
CA PRO A 164 -24.05 -17.91 -8.61
C PRO A 164 -24.63 -16.91 -7.61
N LYS A 165 -24.98 -15.70 -8.07
CA LYS A 165 -25.57 -14.64 -7.25
C LYS A 165 -26.98 -14.99 -6.74
N ASP A 166 -27.72 -15.76 -7.51
CA ASP A 166 -29.12 -16.12 -7.24
C ASP A 166 -29.30 -17.41 -6.40
N ASP A 167 -28.20 -17.99 -5.93
CA ASP A 167 -28.23 -19.17 -5.06
C ASP A 167 -28.81 -18.80 -3.68
N LYS A 168 -30.13 -18.93 -3.53
CA LYS A 168 -30.76 -18.99 -2.21
C LYS A 168 -30.25 -20.26 -1.52
N PRO A 169 -29.85 -20.20 -0.23
CA PRO A 169 -29.48 -21.42 0.49
C PRO A 169 -30.72 -22.33 0.49
N ASP A 170 -30.61 -23.51 -0.10
CA ASP A 170 -31.60 -24.56 0.05
C ASP A 170 -31.76 -24.83 1.54
N ALA A 171 -33.01 -24.79 2.01
CA ALA A 171 -33.36 -24.99 3.43
C ALA A 171 -33.10 -26.43 3.92
N ASP A 172 -32.62 -27.30 3.03
CA ASP A 172 -32.24 -28.68 3.35
C ASP A 172 -30.72 -28.81 3.33
N GLY A 173 -30.15 -29.18 4.50
CA GLY A 173 -28.71 -29.30 4.77
C GLY A 173 -27.96 -30.41 4.00
N GLY A 174 -28.34 -30.67 2.77
CA GLY A 174 -27.61 -31.49 1.82
C GLY A 174 -26.59 -30.63 1.11
N GLY A 175 -25.30 -30.80 1.44
CA GLY A 175 -24.21 -30.13 0.73
C GLY A 175 -24.33 -30.37 -0.77
N ALA A 176 -24.70 -29.35 -1.54
CA ALA A 176 -24.71 -29.42 -2.97
C ALA A 176 -23.33 -29.87 -3.45
N PRO A 177 -23.21 -30.90 -4.29
CA PRO A 177 -21.93 -31.29 -4.86
C PRO A 177 -21.36 -30.09 -5.57
N ALA A 178 -20.07 -29.82 -5.36
CA ALA A 178 -19.32 -28.78 -6.04
C ALA A 178 -19.69 -28.82 -7.53
N GLY A 179 -20.46 -27.85 -7.98
CA GLY A 179 -21.05 -27.84 -9.31
C GLY A 179 -20.04 -28.18 -10.37
N ASP A 180 -20.43 -29.07 -11.23
CA ASP A 180 -19.64 -29.59 -12.32
C ASP A 180 -19.01 -28.45 -13.11
N PHE A 181 -17.69 -28.32 -13.06
CA PHE A 181 -16.91 -27.31 -13.77
C PHE A 181 -16.97 -27.48 -15.31
N LYS A 182 -17.60 -28.52 -15.78
CA LYS A 182 -17.70 -28.88 -17.20
C LYS A 182 -18.73 -28.01 -17.91
N GLY A 183 -18.26 -26.97 -18.59
CA GLY A 183 -19.03 -26.26 -19.61
C GLY A 183 -19.73 -24.96 -19.21
N GLN A 184 -19.84 -24.60 -17.94
CA GLN A 184 -20.41 -23.30 -17.55
C GLN A 184 -19.36 -22.21 -17.48
N ARG A 185 -19.53 -21.16 -18.30
CA ARG A 185 -18.68 -19.97 -18.29
C ARG A 185 -19.03 -19.10 -17.09
N ARG A 186 -18.21 -19.10 -16.05
CA ARG A 186 -18.37 -18.24 -14.88
C ARG A 186 -17.90 -16.82 -15.20
N SER A 187 -18.70 -15.82 -14.90
CA SER A 187 -18.38 -14.41 -15.06
C SER A 187 -18.73 -13.62 -13.80
N ASN A 188 -18.15 -12.44 -13.63
CA ASN A 188 -18.47 -11.54 -12.52
C ASN A 188 -19.92 -11.02 -12.59
N ASP A 189 -20.59 -11.12 -13.73
CA ASP A 189 -21.99 -10.72 -13.91
C ASP A 189 -22.94 -11.72 -13.25
N THR A 190 -22.61 -13.01 -13.36
CA THR A 190 -23.45 -14.13 -12.90
C THR A 190 -23.02 -14.72 -11.57
N HIS A 191 -21.76 -14.51 -11.16
CA HIS A 191 -21.18 -15.12 -9.96
C HIS A 191 -20.52 -14.08 -9.08
N GLU A 192 -20.45 -14.38 -7.78
CA GLU A 192 -19.72 -13.59 -6.79
C GLU A 192 -19.07 -14.49 -5.76
N SER A 193 -18.07 -13.98 -5.03
CA SER A 193 -17.44 -14.71 -3.94
C SER A 193 -18.21 -14.51 -2.64
N LYS A 194 -18.76 -15.57 -2.06
CA LYS A 194 -19.39 -15.54 -0.71
C LYS A 194 -18.39 -15.19 0.40
N SER A 195 -17.11 -15.45 0.18
CA SER A 195 -16.05 -15.14 1.16
C SER A 195 -15.58 -13.69 1.08
N ASP A 196 -15.61 -13.08 -0.11
CA ASP A 196 -15.14 -11.73 -0.36
C ASP A 196 -15.88 -11.14 -1.57
N GLY A 197 -17.01 -10.50 -1.32
CA GLY A 197 -17.94 -10.00 -2.35
C GLY A 197 -17.36 -8.90 -3.25
N ASP A 198 -16.29 -8.23 -2.82
CA ASP A 198 -15.62 -7.19 -3.61
C ASP A 198 -14.55 -7.75 -4.56
N ALA A 199 -14.04 -8.97 -4.30
CA ALA A 199 -13.06 -9.61 -5.17
C ALA A 199 -13.69 -10.00 -6.52
N ARG A 200 -12.94 -9.81 -7.61
CA ARG A 200 -13.41 -10.13 -8.98
C ARG A 200 -12.55 -11.23 -9.59
N LEU A 201 -13.21 -12.13 -10.32
CA LEU A 201 -12.52 -13.13 -11.12
C LEU A 201 -11.84 -12.42 -12.30
N TYR A 202 -10.52 -12.40 -12.29
CA TYR A 202 -9.74 -11.65 -13.27
C TYR A 202 -8.45 -12.36 -13.66
N ARG A 203 -8.04 -12.18 -14.92
CA ARG A 203 -6.75 -12.64 -15.44
C ARG A 203 -6.11 -11.53 -16.29
N LYS A 204 -4.80 -11.39 -16.22
CA LYS A 204 -4.02 -10.53 -17.11
C LYS A 204 -3.16 -11.43 -18.01
N GLY A 205 -3.35 -11.32 -19.33
CA GLY A 205 -2.66 -12.15 -20.31
C GLY A 205 -2.97 -13.65 -20.14
N ASN A 206 -1.94 -14.50 -20.19
CA ASN A 206 -2.03 -15.96 -20.09
C ASN A 206 -1.99 -16.49 -18.64
N THR A 207 -2.19 -15.62 -17.61
CA THR A 207 -2.18 -16.08 -16.22
C THR A 207 -3.48 -16.81 -15.86
N ALA A 208 -3.47 -17.58 -14.76
CA ALA A 208 -4.69 -18.19 -14.24
C ALA A 208 -5.72 -17.13 -13.87
N SER A 209 -7.01 -17.43 -14.09
CA SER A 209 -8.12 -16.61 -13.62
C SER A 209 -8.28 -16.84 -12.12
N GLU A 210 -8.16 -15.80 -11.30
CA GLU A 210 -8.25 -15.85 -9.84
C GLU A 210 -9.07 -14.69 -9.32
N LEU A 211 -9.59 -14.83 -8.08
CA LEU A 211 -10.25 -13.74 -7.38
C LEU A 211 -9.20 -12.70 -6.97
N ARG A 212 -9.34 -11.49 -7.50
CA ARG A 212 -8.31 -10.46 -7.41
C ARG A 212 -8.89 -9.08 -7.19
N TYR A 213 -8.05 -8.22 -6.69
CA TYR A 213 -8.13 -6.77 -6.71
C TYR A 213 -7.03 -6.21 -7.62
N MET A 214 -7.12 -4.94 -7.91
CA MET A 214 -6.09 -4.23 -8.67
C MET A 214 -5.58 -3.04 -7.86
N GLY A 215 -4.30 -3.06 -7.52
CA GLY A 215 -3.62 -1.96 -6.85
C GLY A 215 -2.97 -1.04 -7.87
N HIS A 216 -3.17 0.26 -7.73
CA HIS A 216 -2.65 1.29 -8.63
C HIS A 216 -1.73 2.22 -7.88
N THR A 217 -0.66 2.67 -8.54
CA THR A 217 0.25 3.67 -7.98
C THR A 217 0.58 4.73 -9.01
N LEU A 218 0.72 5.96 -8.52
CA LEU A 218 1.35 7.07 -9.22
C LEU A 218 2.72 7.29 -8.57
N SER A 219 3.79 7.07 -9.30
CA SER A 219 5.17 7.18 -8.82
C SER A 219 5.85 8.41 -9.41
N ASP A 220 6.55 9.18 -8.58
CA ASP A 220 7.40 10.26 -9.05
C ASP A 220 8.69 9.72 -9.64
N ASN A 221 9.07 10.21 -10.84
CA ASN A 221 10.18 9.71 -11.62
C ASN A 221 11.56 10.18 -11.14
N ARG A 222 11.66 11.11 -10.17
CA ARG A 222 12.95 11.57 -9.63
C ARG A 222 13.64 10.46 -8.86
N HIS A 223 12.93 9.84 -7.92
CA HIS A 223 13.48 8.81 -7.03
C HIS A 223 12.62 7.55 -6.90
N GLY A 224 11.52 7.45 -7.64
CA GLY A 224 10.61 6.30 -7.58
C GLY A 224 9.81 6.21 -6.29
N LEU A 225 9.57 7.34 -5.61
CA LEU A 225 8.65 7.43 -4.49
C LEU A 225 7.20 7.41 -4.98
N ILE A 226 6.33 6.77 -4.23
CA ILE A 226 4.91 6.70 -4.55
C ILE A 226 4.22 7.98 -4.08
N ALA A 227 3.66 8.74 -5.03
CA ALA A 227 2.93 9.98 -4.77
C ALA A 227 1.45 9.76 -4.48
N SER A 228 0.84 8.74 -5.10
CA SER A 228 -0.55 8.33 -4.84
C SER A 228 -0.69 6.82 -4.99
N ALA A 229 -1.60 6.22 -4.24
CA ALA A 229 -1.86 4.78 -4.26
C ALA A 229 -3.33 4.49 -3.91
N MET A 230 -3.94 3.54 -4.62
CA MET A 230 -5.30 3.09 -4.35
C MET A 230 -5.54 1.67 -4.87
N VAL A 231 -6.61 1.03 -4.38
CA VAL A 231 -7.07 -0.27 -4.87
C VAL A 231 -8.47 -0.16 -5.46
N THR A 232 -8.69 -0.88 -6.54
CA THR A 232 -10.02 -1.04 -7.15
C THR A 232 -10.40 -2.50 -7.27
N GLN A 233 -11.66 -2.77 -7.62
CA GLN A 233 -12.04 -4.06 -8.16
C GLN A 233 -11.29 -4.29 -9.47
N ALA A 234 -10.89 -5.54 -9.74
CA ALA A 234 -10.16 -5.87 -10.95
C ALA A 234 -11.10 -5.97 -12.16
N ASP A 235 -10.95 -5.06 -13.10
CA ASP A 235 -11.64 -5.08 -14.40
C ASP A 235 -10.73 -4.54 -15.53
N GLY A 236 -11.26 -4.50 -16.77
CA GLY A 236 -10.50 -4.06 -17.94
C GLY A 236 -10.31 -2.54 -18.06
N PHE A 237 -11.00 -1.74 -17.27
CA PHE A 237 -10.99 -0.27 -17.32
C PHE A 237 -10.33 0.35 -16.08
N ALA A 238 -10.25 -0.38 -14.99
CA ALA A 238 -9.81 0.07 -13.67
C ALA A 238 -8.46 0.80 -13.69
N GLU A 239 -7.49 0.33 -14.50
CA GLU A 239 -6.16 0.96 -14.58
C GLU A 239 -6.24 2.41 -15.08
N ARG A 240 -7.04 2.68 -16.12
CA ARG A 240 -7.18 4.03 -16.69
C ARG A 240 -8.00 4.96 -15.81
N GLU A 241 -9.09 4.44 -15.22
CA GLU A 241 -9.93 5.24 -14.32
C GLU A 241 -9.16 5.61 -13.03
N ALA A 242 -8.48 4.67 -12.41
CA ALA A 242 -7.63 4.94 -11.26
C ALA A 242 -6.51 5.94 -11.59
N ALA A 243 -5.89 5.82 -12.76
CA ALA A 243 -4.86 6.76 -13.20
C ALA A 243 -5.42 8.19 -13.32
N LYS A 244 -6.60 8.37 -13.93
CA LYS A 244 -7.24 9.68 -14.03
C LYS A 244 -7.51 10.29 -12.65
N ALA A 245 -8.03 9.50 -11.72
CA ALA A 245 -8.28 9.95 -10.34
C ALA A 245 -6.98 10.37 -9.64
N MET A 246 -5.96 9.51 -9.63
CA MET A 246 -4.67 9.80 -8.98
C MET A 246 -3.95 11.02 -9.57
N ILE A 247 -4.05 11.25 -10.89
CA ILE A 247 -3.48 12.42 -11.55
C ILE A 247 -4.23 13.69 -11.13
N SER A 248 -5.56 13.63 -11.09
CA SER A 248 -6.38 14.75 -10.62
C SER A 248 -6.05 15.13 -9.18
N ASP A 249 -5.94 14.14 -8.28
CA ASP A 249 -5.55 14.35 -6.88
C ASP A 249 -4.15 14.95 -6.75
N ALA A 250 -3.19 14.44 -7.53
CA ALA A 250 -1.82 14.95 -7.53
C ALA A 250 -1.77 16.42 -8.02
N ARG A 251 -2.53 16.74 -9.06
CA ARG A 251 -2.64 18.09 -9.59
C ARG A 251 -3.23 19.05 -8.54
N GLN A 252 -4.31 18.65 -7.89
CA GLN A 252 -4.94 19.43 -6.83
C GLN A 252 -4.00 19.64 -5.63
N ALA A 253 -3.26 18.60 -5.22
CA ALA A 253 -2.32 18.68 -4.11
C ALA A 253 -1.14 19.62 -4.37
N LEU A 254 -0.71 19.76 -5.62
CA LEU A 254 0.37 20.67 -6.02
C LEU A 254 -0.07 22.14 -6.06
N GLY A 255 -1.39 22.42 -6.13
CA GLY A 255 -1.95 23.78 -6.07
C GLY A 255 -1.52 24.73 -7.18
N ASP A 256 -0.82 24.25 -8.20
CA ASP A 256 -0.27 25.02 -9.31
C ASP A 256 -0.72 24.41 -10.65
N ASP A 257 -1.81 24.97 -11.18
CA ASP A 257 -2.40 24.52 -12.45
C ASP A 257 -1.55 24.84 -13.69
N GLU A 258 -0.58 25.72 -13.58
CA GLU A 258 0.30 26.11 -14.70
C GLU A 258 1.57 25.25 -14.78
N ARG A 259 1.90 24.49 -13.74
CA ARG A 259 3.08 23.63 -13.75
C ARG A 259 2.96 22.54 -14.81
N GLU A 260 3.99 22.40 -15.64
CA GLU A 260 4.10 21.32 -16.60
C GLU A 260 4.16 19.97 -15.88
N MET A 261 3.27 19.05 -16.25
CA MET A 261 3.23 17.70 -15.70
C MET A 261 3.30 16.68 -16.84
N THR A 262 4.10 15.63 -16.68
CA THR A 262 4.20 14.53 -17.62
C THR A 262 3.86 13.21 -16.98
N LEU A 263 3.22 12.30 -17.71
CA LEU A 263 2.81 10.99 -17.22
C LEU A 263 3.35 9.87 -18.11
N GLY A 264 4.28 9.08 -17.58
CA GLY A 264 4.74 7.84 -18.19
C GLY A 264 3.77 6.68 -17.91
N ALA A 265 3.34 5.95 -18.93
CA ALA A 265 2.48 4.78 -18.78
C ALA A 265 2.81 3.71 -19.84
N ASP A 266 2.34 2.47 -19.62
CA ASP A 266 2.53 1.39 -20.58
C ASP A 266 1.54 1.47 -21.76
N LYS A 267 1.69 0.56 -22.74
CA LYS A 267 0.83 0.53 -23.92
C LYS A 267 -0.65 0.19 -23.63
N GLY A 268 -0.98 -0.31 -22.45
CA GLY A 268 -2.34 -0.58 -22.02
C GLY A 268 -3.14 0.71 -21.79
N TYR A 269 -2.43 1.81 -21.55
CA TYR A 269 -3.00 3.14 -21.39
C TYR A 269 -3.14 3.92 -22.71
N ASP A 270 -2.66 3.37 -23.83
CA ASP A 270 -2.79 3.99 -25.16
C ASP A 270 -4.23 3.86 -25.67
N ALA A 271 -5.12 4.65 -25.13
CA ALA A 271 -6.50 4.78 -25.54
C ALA A 271 -6.85 6.27 -25.71
N LYS A 272 -7.58 6.60 -26.77
CA LYS A 272 -7.91 8.00 -27.11
C LYS A 272 -8.54 8.74 -25.93
N GLU A 273 -9.53 8.13 -25.28
CA GLU A 273 -10.21 8.70 -24.11
C GLU A 273 -9.22 9.05 -22.98
N PHE A 274 -8.24 8.18 -22.70
CA PHE A 274 -7.25 8.41 -21.65
C PHE A 274 -6.25 9.51 -22.04
N ILE A 275 -5.79 9.52 -23.30
CA ILE A 275 -4.90 10.56 -23.80
C ILE A 275 -5.58 11.94 -23.76
N ASP A 276 -6.83 12.02 -24.26
CA ASP A 276 -7.63 13.24 -24.23
C ASP A 276 -7.87 13.74 -22.78
N ALA A 277 -8.14 12.83 -21.86
CA ALA A 277 -8.28 13.16 -20.43
C ALA A 277 -7.00 13.70 -19.81
N CYS A 278 -5.83 13.12 -20.12
CA CYS A 278 -4.54 13.66 -19.67
C CYS A 278 -4.34 15.10 -20.19
N MET A 279 -4.55 15.31 -21.46
CA MET A 279 -4.38 16.63 -22.08
C MET A 279 -5.35 17.68 -21.51
N SER A 280 -6.62 17.29 -21.22
CA SER A 280 -7.59 18.18 -20.60
C SER A 280 -7.18 18.59 -19.17
N MET A 281 -6.45 17.73 -18.46
CA MET A 281 -5.86 18.03 -17.14
C MET A 281 -4.50 18.75 -17.22
N LYS A 282 -4.08 19.22 -18.40
CA LYS A 282 -2.77 19.84 -18.67
C LYS A 282 -1.61 18.90 -18.29
N VAL A 283 -1.75 17.60 -18.57
CA VAL A 283 -0.72 16.58 -18.35
C VAL A 283 -0.29 16.01 -19.70
N THR A 284 1.00 16.10 -20.01
CA THR A 284 1.56 15.55 -21.25
C THR A 284 1.68 14.03 -21.16
N PRO A 285 0.92 13.26 -21.98
CA PRO A 285 0.88 11.80 -21.89
C PRO A 285 2.11 11.17 -22.58
N HIS A 286 3.10 10.77 -21.80
CA HIS A 286 4.22 9.95 -22.25
C HIS A 286 3.86 8.46 -22.19
N VAL A 287 2.77 8.07 -22.83
CA VAL A 287 2.27 6.69 -22.88
C VAL A 287 2.99 5.90 -23.97
N ALA A 288 3.40 4.68 -23.70
CA ALA A 288 4.02 3.81 -24.70
C ALA A 288 3.04 3.52 -25.85
N GLN A 289 3.43 3.81 -27.09
CA GLN A 289 2.58 3.65 -28.27
C GLN A 289 2.22 2.18 -28.50
N ASN A 290 0.95 1.91 -28.73
CA ASN A 290 0.44 0.61 -29.13
C ASN A 290 0.25 0.57 -30.65
N THR A 291 1.22 0.04 -31.35
CA THR A 291 1.20 -0.10 -32.82
C THR A 291 0.73 -1.48 -33.29
N SER A 292 0.25 -2.34 -32.37
CA SER A 292 -0.22 -3.68 -32.69
C SER A 292 -1.62 -3.64 -33.33
N GLY A 293 -1.67 -3.57 -34.67
CA GLY A 293 -2.91 -3.63 -35.43
C GLY A 293 -3.77 -2.34 -35.42
N ARG A 294 -3.27 -1.22 -34.84
CA ARG A 294 -3.94 0.07 -34.82
C ARG A 294 -2.95 1.22 -34.77
N LYS A 295 -3.42 2.42 -35.12
CA LYS A 295 -2.67 3.67 -34.89
C LYS A 295 -2.75 4.02 -33.40
N SER A 296 -1.60 4.43 -32.82
CA SER A 296 -1.54 4.95 -31.46
C SER A 296 -2.39 6.23 -31.32
N ALA A 297 -2.97 6.42 -30.14
CA ALA A 297 -3.64 7.66 -29.78
C ALA A 297 -2.69 8.76 -29.31
N VAL A 298 -1.43 8.40 -28.99
CA VAL A 298 -0.39 9.37 -28.57
C VAL A 298 0.02 10.20 -29.78
N PRO A 299 -0.04 11.55 -29.71
CA PRO A 299 0.42 12.42 -30.79
C PRO A 299 1.90 12.20 -31.13
N ASP A 300 2.22 12.15 -32.42
CA ASP A 300 3.59 11.95 -32.90
C ASP A 300 4.54 13.04 -32.40
N GLU A 301 4.05 14.27 -32.28
CA GLU A 301 4.77 15.40 -31.71
C GLU A 301 5.28 15.15 -30.30
N ILE A 302 4.48 14.48 -29.47
CA ILE A 302 4.85 14.08 -28.10
C ILE A 302 5.83 12.91 -28.13
N ALA A 303 5.53 11.89 -28.94
CA ALA A 303 6.31 10.65 -28.99
C ALA A 303 7.75 10.84 -29.48
N GLN A 304 8.02 11.88 -30.27
CA GLN A 304 9.34 12.20 -30.79
C GLN A 304 10.21 13.04 -29.85
N THR A 305 9.66 13.49 -28.70
CA THR A 305 10.41 14.34 -27.76
C THR A 305 11.44 13.55 -26.95
N GLN A 306 12.53 14.21 -26.56
CA GLN A 306 13.52 13.69 -25.62
C GLN A 306 12.89 13.40 -24.23
N GLY A 307 11.90 14.20 -23.83
CA GLY A 307 11.13 14.02 -22.61
C GLY A 307 10.39 12.70 -22.59
N TYR A 308 9.71 12.36 -23.70
CA TYR A 308 9.05 11.07 -23.87
C TYR A 308 10.01 9.89 -23.71
N ALA A 309 11.15 9.91 -24.42
CA ALA A 309 12.16 8.86 -24.33
C ALA A 309 12.71 8.69 -22.90
N THR A 310 12.88 9.80 -22.17
CA THR A 310 13.31 9.79 -20.77
C THR A 310 12.24 9.20 -19.85
N SER A 311 10.98 9.61 -20.00
CA SER A 311 9.85 9.07 -19.24
C SER A 311 9.71 7.56 -19.45
N GLN A 312 9.82 7.05 -20.68
CA GLN A 312 9.73 5.61 -20.96
C GLN A 312 10.85 4.79 -20.28
N ARG A 313 12.05 5.37 -20.12
CA ARG A 313 13.13 4.74 -19.33
C ARG A 313 12.86 4.80 -17.83
N LYS A 314 12.44 5.97 -17.32
CA LYS A 314 12.20 6.19 -15.88
C LYS A 314 10.97 5.45 -15.37
N ARG A 315 9.96 5.23 -16.19
CA ARG A 315 8.75 4.49 -15.87
C ARG A 315 9.03 3.15 -15.18
N LYS A 316 10.10 2.47 -15.56
CA LYS A 316 10.49 1.19 -14.94
C LYS A 316 10.77 1.28 -13.43
N LEU A 317 10.98 2.47 -12.88
CA LEU A 317 11.16 2.65 -11.44
C LEU A 317 9.92 2.24 -10.63
N ILE A 318 8.72 2.33 -11.21
CA ILE A 318 7.47 1.94 -10.55
C ILE A 318 7.45 0.45 -10.21
N GLU A 319 8.10 -0.39 -11.02
CA GLU A 319 8.21 -1.83 -10.80
C GLU A 319 8.95 -2.17 -9.49
N GLN A 320 9.87 -1.29 -9.03
CA GLN A 320 10.57 -1.46 -7.75
C GLN A 320 9.60 -1.39 -6.57
N GLY A 321 8.65 -0.45 -6.60
CA GLY A 321 7.61 -0.33 -5.58
C GLY A 321 6.74 -1.57 -5.50
N PHE A 322 6.26 -2.07 -6.64
CA PHE A 322 5.45 -3.29 -6.70
C PHE A 322 6.24 -4.54 -6.32
N GLY A 323 7.48 -4.66 -6.78
CA GLY A 323 8.37 -5.77 -6.42
C GLY A 323 8.58 -5.84 -4.91
N TRP A 324 8.92 -4.73 -4.28
CA TRP A 324 9.08 -4.64 -2.82
C TRP A 324 7.77 -4.95 -2.08
N ALA A 325 6.67 -4.38 -2.51
CA ALA A 325 5.37 -4.59 -1.89
C ALA A 325 4.91 -6.06 -1.95
N LYS A 326 5.19 -6.76 -3.06
CA LYS A 326 4.88 -8.20 -3.20
C LYS A 326 5.81 -9.12 -2.42
N THR A 327 7.08 -8.74 -2.24
CA THR A 327 8.07 -9.57 -1.55
C THR A 327 8.12 -9.30 -0.05
N VAL A 328 8.17 -8.04 0.36
CA VAL A 328 8.26 -7.60 1.75
C VAL A 328 6.89 -7.23 2.30
N GLY A 329 6.14 -6.41 1.57
CA GLY A 329 4.85 -5.87 2.02
C GLY A 329 3.69 -6.87 2.07
N GLY A 330 3.88 -8.10 1.57
CA GLY A 330 2.89 -9.17 1.67
C GLY A 330 1.66 -9.01 0.76
N ILE A 331 1.66 -8.07 -0.20
CA ILE A 331 0.49 -7.79 -1.05
C ILE A 331 0.32 -8.76 -2.23
N ARG A 332 1.20 -9.76 -2.39
CA ARG A 332 0.98 -10.79 -3.42
C ARG A 332 -0.37 -11.47 -3.23
N GLN A 333 -0.68 -11.80 -1.97
CA GLN A 333 -1.98 -12.26 -1.51
C GLN A 333 -2.28 -11.62 -0.17
N VAL A 334 -3.35 -10.83 -0.13
CA VAL A 334 -3.78 -10.16 1.11
C VAL A 334 -4.41 -11.14 2.09
N MET A 335 -4.39 -10.81 3.38
CA MET A 335 -5.00 -11.61 4.46
C MET A 335 -6.26 -10.93 5.03
N VAL A 336 -6.75 -9.90 4.34
CA VAL A 336 -7.96 -9.15 4.68
C VAL A 336 -8.98 -9.28 3.54
N ARG A 337 -10.24 -8.98 3.80
CA ARG A 337 -11.35 -9.06 2.85
C ARG A 337 -12.08 -7.74 2.77
N GLY A 338 -12.66 -7.46 1.61
CA GLY A 338 -13.36 -6.22 1.31
C GLY A 338 -12.43 -5.14 0.78
N LEU A 339 -12.91 -4.37 -0.18
CA LEU A 339 -12.14 -3.38 -0.94
C LEU A 339 -11.47 -2.36 -0.02
N GLU A 340 -12.21 -1.80 0.93
CA GLU A 340 -11.71 -0.78 1.86
C GLU A 340 -10.50 -1.26 2.69
N ARG A 341 -10.54 -2.49 3.22
CA ARG A 341 -9.42 -3.04 4.00
C ARG A 341 -8.22 -3.37 3.13
N VAL A 342 -8.44 -3.87 1.92
CA VAL A 342 -7.38 -4.16 0.96
C VAL A 342 -6.71 -2.88 0.51
N ASP A 343 -7.49 -1.83 0.25
CA ASP A 343 -7.00 -0.50 -0.10
C ASP A 343 -6.10 0.08 1.00
N GLN A 344 -6.59 0.13 2.23
CA GLN A 344 -5.82 0.63 3.38
C GLN A 344 -4.53 -0.17 3.61
N MET A 345 -4.56 -1.51 3.44
CA MET A 345 -3.37 -2.34 3.56
C MET A 345 -2.36 -2.04 2.44
N PHE A 346 -2.83 -1.84 1.21
CA PHE A 346 -2.00 -1.47 0.07
C PHE A 346 -1.37 -0.08 0.28
N VAL A 347 -2.15 0.92 0.65
CA VAL A 347 -1.69 2.29 0.92
C VAL A 347 -0.66 2.30 2.05
N LEU A 348 -0.89 1.54 3.15
CA LEU A 348 0.10 1.40 4.23
C LEU A 348 1.41 0.78 3.73
N THR A 349 1.31 -0.21 2.83
CA THR A 349 2.48 -0.84 2.23
C THR A 349 3.27 0.17 1.39
N MET A 350 2.60 1.05 0.65
CA MET A 350 3.24 2.11 -0.12
C MET A 350 3.87 3.18 0.79
N ALA A 351 3.23 3.52 1.92
CA ALA A 351 3.82 4.38 2.94
C ALA A 351 5.12 3.77 3.52
N ALA A 352 5.11 2.48 3.85
CA ALA A 352 6.28 1.77 4.35
C ALA A 352 7.41 1.72 3.29
N TYR A 353 7.07 1.47 2.02
CA TYR A 353 8.02 1.56 0.91
C TYR A 353 8.66 2.94 0.82
N ASN A 354 7.86 4.01 0.87
CA ASN A 354 8.36 5.38 0.84
C ASN A 354 9.31 5.66 2.00
N LEU A 355 8.98 5.25 3.21
CA LEU A 355 9.84 5.41 4.40
C LEU A 355 11.19 4.70 4.22
N VAL A 356 11.20 3.47 3.70
CA VAL A 356 12.43 2.72 3.39
C VAL A 356 13.24 3.41 2.29
N ARG A 357 12.57 3.88 1.25
CA ARG A 357 13.22 4.57 0.13
C ARG A 357 13.84 5.90 0.55
N MET A 358 13.11 6.73 1.30
CA MET A 358 13.59 8.01 1.84
C MET A 358 14.83 7.83 2.72
N ARG A 359 14.84 6.81 3.58
CA ARG A 359 16.01 6.45 4.37
C ARG A 359 17.22 6.14 3.48
N SER A 360 17.04 5.32 2.45
CA SER A 360 18.12 4.93 1.54
C SER A 360 18.68 6.12 0.77
N LEU A 361 17.82 7.04 0.32
CA LEU A 361 18.23 8.28 -0.36
C LEU A 361 19.01 9.21 0.56
N GLY A 362 18.63 9.32 1.82
CA GLY A 362 19.37 10.11 2.83
C GLY A 362 20.80 9.60 3.07
N GLN A 363 21.02 8.28 3.03
CA GLN A 363 22.34 7.69 3.18
C GLN A 363 23.26 7.95 1.98
N VAL A 364 22.73 7.91 0.76
CA VAL A 364 23.50 8.20 -0.46
C VAL A 364 23.99 9.66 -0.48
N ARG A 365 23.17 10.60 -0.02
CA ARG A 365 23.57 12.02 0.06
C ARG A 365 24.68 12.28 1.08
N LEU A 366 24.69 11.58 2.21
CA LEU A 366 25.76 11.70 3.22
C LEU A 366 27.10 11.16 2.73
N GLN A 367 27.12 10.13 1.90
CA GLN A 367 28.32 9.57 1.31
C GLN A 367 28.89 10.42 0.17
N ALA A 368 28.06 11.17 -0.55
CA ALA A 368 28.50 12.08 -1.63
C ALA A 368 29.05 13.41 -1.09
N ALA A 369 28.84 13.73 0.18
CA ALA A 369 29.31 14.95 0.82
C ALA A 369 30.61 14.76 1.62
N GLN A 370 31.20 13.56 1.65
CA GLN A 370 32.50 13.20 2.20
C GLN A 370 33.54 13.02 1.06
#